data_35c06527408238a970a257fef10d08b3
#
_entry.id   35c06527408238a970a257fef10d08b3
#
_cell.length_a   1.000
_cell.length_b   1.000
_cell.length_c   1.000
_cell.angle_alpha   90.00
_cell.angle_beta   90.00
_cell.angle_gamma   90.00
#
_symmetry.space_group_name_H-M   'P 1'
#
loop_
_entity.id
_entity.type
_entity.pdbx_description
1 polymer ?
#
loop_
_entity_poly.entity_id
_entity_poly.type
_entity_poly.pdbx_seq_one_letter_code
_entity_poly.pdbx_strand_id
1 'polypeptide(L)'
;MSWLFALCACMSIVAVALICVFLFANGIPAIKEIGAVQFLFGTDWSPKNQPASYGILPMIIGSLCVTAGAVVIGLPIGLLTAIYLSRFCPEKLHKALEPLVQLMAGIPSIIYGFFGLVVMVPLARNLHGCTGVSMLTAAVLL
;
A
#
# COMPACT_ATOMS: atom_id res chain seq x y z
N MET A 1 -13.12 -23.04 24.04
CA MET A 1 -12.85 -21.82 23.24
C MET A 1 -11.38 -21.72 22.82
N SER A 2 -10.38 -21.94 23.71
CA SER A 2 -8.94 -21.84 23.42
C SER A 2 -8.47 -22.75 22.28
N TRP A 3 -8.96 -23.98 22.19
CA TRP A 3 -8.61 -24.91 21.11
C TRP A 3 -9.00 -24.44 19.71
N LEU A 4 -10.13 -23.78 19.61
CA LEU A 4 -10.63 -23.24 18.33
C LEU A 4 -9.75 -22.08 17.86
N PHE A 5 -9.36 -21.19 18.77
CA PHE A 5 -8.41 -20.11 18.46
C PHE A 5 -7.02 -20.64 18.09
N ALA A 6 -6.54 -21.66 18.80
CA ALA A 6 -5.27 -22.31 18.48
C ALA A 6 -5.30 -22.96 17.08
N LEU A 7 -6.39 -23.65 16.72
CA LEU A 7 -6.57 -24.22 15.40
C LEU A 7 -6.58 -23.13 14.30
N CYS A 8 -7.34 -22.05 14.49
CA CYS A 8 -7.36 -20.95 13.53
C CYS A 8 -5.98 -20.27 13.38
N ALA A 9 -5.26 -20.11 14.49
CA ALA A 9 -3.91 -19.55 14.45
C ALA A 9 -2.94 -20.46 13.69
N CYS A 10 -2.95 -21.77 13.96
CA CYS A 10 -2.13 -22.73 13.23
C CYS A 10 -2.46 -22.77 11.72
N MET A 11 -3.74 -22.77 11.36
CA MET A 11 -4.18 -22.73 9.96
C MET A 11 -3.68 -21.45 9.26
N SER A 12 -3.74 -20.30 9.94
CA SER A 12 -3.26 -19.03 9.40
C SER A 12 -1.75 -19.06 9.16
N ILE A 13 -0.97 -19.57 10.11
CA ILE A 13 0.48 -19.71 9.97
C ILE A 13 0.83 -20.66 8.82
N VAL A 14 0.17 -21.79 8.74
CA VAL A 14 0.37 -22.76 7.65
C VAL A 14 0.03 -22.17 6.29
N ALA A 15 -1.07 -21.43 6.18
CA ALA A 15 -1.46 -20.77 4.94
C ALA A 15 -0.41 -19.75 4.48
N VAL A 16 0.09 -18.90 5.38
CA VAL A 16 1.16 -17.94 5.07
C VAL A 16 2.45 -18.66 4.68
N ALA A 17 2.84 -19.71 5.40
CA ALA A 17 4.03 -20.49 5.09
C ALA A 17 3.92 -21.15 3.70
N LEU A 18 2.79 -21.71 3.34
CA LEU A 18 2.53 -22.28 2.01
C LEU A 18 2.65 -21.24 0.90
N ILE A 19 2.08 -20.05 1.11
CA ILE A 19 2.20 -18.94 0.15
C ILE A 19 3.67 -18.54 -0.01
N CYS A 20 4.42 -18.39 1.07
CA CYS A 20 5.85 -18.08 1.01
C CYS A 20 6.63 -19.14 0.24
N VAL A 21 6.44 -20.43 0.57
CA VAL A 21 7.12 -21.53 -0.12
C VAL A 21 6.80 -21.53 -1.60
N PHE A 22 5.53 -21.36 -1.96
CA PHE A 22 5.09 -21.31 -3.36
C PHE A 22 5.74 -20.14 -4.11
N LEU A 23 5.77 -18.94 -3.52
CA LEU A 23 6.37 -17.75 -4.11
C LEU A 23 7.88 -17.93 -4.33
N PHE A 24 8.60 -18.46 -3.33
CA PHE A 24 10.04 -18.70 -3.45
C PHE A 24 10.36 -19.82 -4.44
N ALA A 25 9.60 -20.90 -4.42
CA ALA A 25 9.81 -22.03 -5.33
C ALA A 25 9.65 -21.65 -6.81
N ASN A 26 8.73 -20.74 -7.12
CA ASN A 26 8.52 -20.26 -8.49
C ASN A 26 9.34 -19.00 -8.82
N GLY A 27 9.54 -18.10 -7.87
CA GLY A 27 10.24 -16.85 -8.08
C GLY A 27 11.75 -17.00 -8.27
N ILE A 28 12.40 -17.86 -7.48
CA ILE A 28 13.88 -18.05 -7.56
C ILE A 28 14.32 -18.59 -8.92
N PRO A 29 13.70 -19.61 -9.51
CA PRO A 29 14.06 -20.06 -10.86
C PRO A 29 13.88 -18.96 -11.92
N ALA A 30 12.76 -18.24 -11.89
CA ALA A 30 12.48 -17.14 -12.80
C ALA A 30 13.54 -16.03 -12.73
N ILE A 31 13.95 -15.64 -11.51
CA ILE A 31 15.00 -14.63 -11.31
C ILE A 31 16.36 -15.12 -11.84
N LYS A 32 16.66 -16.44 -11.73
CA LYS A 32 17.88 -17.01 -12.27
C LYS A 32 17.92 -17.01 -13.81
N GLU A 33 16.77 -17.25 -14.45
CA GLU A 33 16.67 -17.23 -15.93
C GLU A 33 16.79 -15.81 -16.49
N ILE A 34 16.17 -14.82 -15.83
CA ILE A 34 16.20 -13.41 -16.25
C ILE A 34 17.57 -12.77 -15.96
N GLY A 35 18.25 -13.26 -14.90
CA GLY A 35 19.46 -12.63 -14.34
C GLY A 35 19.10 -11.64 -13.24
N ALA A 36 19.61 -11.89 -12.03
CA ALA A 36 19.28 -11.09 -10.82
C ALA A 36 19.61 -9.60 -10.98
N VAL A 37 20.70 -9.26 -11.65
CA VAL A 37 21.10 -7.87 -11.87
C VAL A 37 20.13 -7.18 -12.84
N GLN A 38 19.78 -7.83 -13.94
CA GLN A 38 18.86 -7.28 -14.94
C GLN A 38 17.43 -7.16 -14.36
N PHE A 39 17.02 -8.08 -13.51
CA PHE A 39 15.75 -8.05 -12.82
C PHE A 39 15.68 -6.85 -11.85
N LEU A 40 16.70 -6.63 -11.01
CA LEU A 40 16.71 -5.57 -10.00
C LEU A 40 16.94 -4.16 -10.58
N PHE A 41 17.85 -4.05 -11.56
CA PHE A 41 18.28 -2.76 -12.13
C PHE A 41 17.72 -2.46 -13.50
N GLY A 42 16.95 -3.38 -14.09
CA GLY A 42 16.26 -3.15 -15.36
C GLY A 42 15.25 -2.00 -15.23
N THR A 43 15.23 -1.14 -16.22
CA THR A 43 14.34 0.05 -16.27
C THR A 43 13.02 -0.23 -16.96
N ASP A 44 12.94 -1.30 -17.76
CA ASP A 44 11.76 -1.63 -18.55
C ASP A 44 11.01 -2.83 -17.98
N TRP A 45 9.72 -2.61 -17.71
CA TRP A 45 8.78 -3.66 -17.39
C TRP A 45 7.81 -3.87 -18.56
N SER A 46 8.14 -4.80 -19.44
CA SER A 46 7.30 -5.14 -20.59
C SER A 46 7.27 -6.65 -20.85
N PRO A 47 6.54 -7.41 -20.01
CA PRO A 47 6.46 -8.87 -20.15
C PRO A 47 5.72 -9.34 -21.42
N LYS A 48 4.97 -8.43 -22.08
CA LYS A 48 4.21 -8.73 -23.31
C LYS A 48 4.99 -8.49 -24.59
N ASN A 49 6.13 -7.80 -24.53
CA ASN A 49 6.94 -7.50 -25.71
C ASN A 49 7.89 -8.67 -26.04
N GLN A 50 8.34 -8.71 -27.27
CA GLN A 50 9.38 -9.66 -27.70
C GLN A 50 10.60 -8.83 -28.15
N PRO A 51 11.74 -8.94 -27.42
CA PRO A 51 11.99 -9.75 -26.23
C PRO A 51 11.31 -9.18 -24.97
N ALA A 52 10.87 -10.08 -24.08
CA ALA A 52 10.26 -9.69 -22.80
C ALA A 52 11.31 -9.09 -21.85
N SER A 53 11.00 -7.96 -21.22
CA SER A 53 11.85 -7.36 -20.19
C SER A 53 11.14 -7.31 -18.83
N TYR A 54 11.89 -7.59 -17.76
CA TYR A 54 11.37 -7.76 -16.42
C TYR A 54 12.14 -6.92 -15.40
N GLY A 55 12.38 -5.63 -15.71
CA GLY A 55 13.06 -4.71 -14.78
C GLY A 55 12.11 -4.15 -13.73
N ILE A 56 12.41 -4.32 -12.44
CA ILE A 56 11.56 -3.84 -11.33
C ILE A 56 12.01 -2.49 -10.75
N LEU A 57 13.12 -1.92 -11.22
CA LEU A 57 13.66 -0.65 -10.72
C LEU A 57 12.62 0.49 -10.72
N PRO A 58 11.82 0.73 -11.77
CA PRO A 58 10.81 1.78 -11.77
C PRO A 58 9.75 1.58 -10.70
N MET A 59 9.38 0.32 -10.40
CA MET A 59 8.41 0.00 -9.34
C MET A 59 8.98 0.29 -7.97
N ILE A 60 10.27 -0.02 -7.72
CA ILE A 60 10.95 0.28 -6.47
C ILE A 60 11.03 1.79 -6.24
N ILE A 61 11.51 2.54 -7.24
CA ILE A 61 11.61 4.00 -7.16
C ILE A 61 10.21 4.61 -6.98
N GLY A 62 9.22 4.15 -7.74
CA GLY A 62 7.84 4.58 -7.63
C GLY A 62 7.27 4.41 -6.24
N SER A 63 7.46 3.24 -5.62
CA SER A 63 7.00 2.97 -4.25
C SER A 63 7.69 3.85 -3.21
N LEU A 64 9.00 4.07 -3.34
CA LEU A 64 9.75 4.98 -2.46
C LEU A 64 9.28 6.43 -2.59
N CYS A 65 9.06 6.91 -3.81
CA CYS A 65 8.55 8.27 -4.04
C CYS A 65 7.14 8.45 -3.49
N VAL A 66 6.24 7.49 -3.69
CA VAL A 66 4.87 7.53 -3.14
C VAL A 66 4.91 7.52 -1.61
N THR A 67 5.71 6.65 -1.01
CA THR A 67 5.86 6.57 0.45
C THR A 67 6.44 7.85 1.03
N ALA A 68 7.49 8.41 0.41
CA ALA A 68 8.07 9.68 0.83
C ALA A 68 7.05 10.82 0.74
N GLY A 69 6.28 10.90 -0.36
CA GLY A 69 5.22 11.87 -0.53
C GLY A 69 4.13 11.75 0.54
N ALA A 70 3.67 10.52 0.80
CA ALA A 70 2.67 10.24 1.83
C ALA A 70 3.16 10.63 3.24
N VAL A 71 4.41 10.32 3.58
CA VAL A 71 5.01 10.69 4.87
C VAL A 71 5.16 12.20 5.01
N VAL A 72 5.64 12.91 3.99
CA VAL A 72 5.83 14.36 4.02
C VAL A 72 4.51 15.11 4.21
N ILE A 73 3.42 14.61 3.62
CA ILE A 73 2.10 15.23 3.73
C ILE A 73 1.36 14.71 4.97
N GLY A 74 1.32 13.40 5.17
CA GLY A 74 0.51 12.76 6.20
C GLY A 74 1.06 12.93 7.61
N LEU A 75 2.39 12.88 7.80
CA LEU A 75 2.99 12.96 9.12
C LEU A 75 2.75 14.32 9.80
N PRO A 76 2.94 15.50 9.16
CA PRO A 76 2.64 16.77 9.78
C PRO A 76 1.16 16.90 10.15
N ILE A 77 0.27 16.52 9.24
CA ILE A 77 -1.19 16.61 9.47
C ILE A 77 -1.61 15.69 10.60
N GLY A 78 -1.15 14.43 10.57
CA GLY A 78 -1.45 13.45 11.61
C GLY A 78 -0.92 13.85 12.96
N LEU A 79 0.33 14.36 13.03
CA LEU A 79 0.94 14.82 14.26
C LEU A 79 0.19 16.03 14.86
N LEU A 80 -0.12 17.04 14.04
CA LEU A 80 -0.88 18.20 14.50
C LEU A 80 -2.28 17.82 14.98
N THR A 81 -2.94 16.93 14.26
CA THR A 81 -4.25 16.40 14.66
C THR A 81 -4.17 15.66 16.00
N ALA A 82 -3.17 14.80 16.17
CA ALA A 82 -2.97 14.06 17.43
C ALA A 82 -2.68 15.00 18.61
N ILE A 83 -1.83 16.01 18.43
CA ILE A 83 -1.54 17.01 19.45
C ILE A 83 -2.80 17.82 19.79
N TYR A 84 -3.55 18.25 18.78
CA TYR A 84 -4.79 18.98 18.98
C TYR A 84 -5.81 18.14 19.78
N LEU A 85 -6.04 16.90 19.38
CA LEU A 85 -6.96 16.01 20.09
C LEU A 85 -6.53 15.77 21.55
N SER A 86 -5.23 15.57 21.77
CA SER A 86 -4.68 15.21 23.08
C SER A 86 -4.62 16.39 24.07
N ARG A 87 -4.37 17.62 23.59
CA ARG A 87 -4.06 18.76 24.46
C ARG A 87 -5.07 19.91 24.41
N PHE A 88 -5.67 20.15 23.25
CA PHE A 88 -6.46 21.35 23.00
C PHE A 88 -7.94 21.07 22.74
N CYS A 89 -8.33 19.83 22.51
CA CYS A 89 -9.69 19.48 22.15
C CYS A 89 -10.61 19.54 23.38
N PRO A 90 -11.74 20.29 23.33
CA PRO A 90 -12.73 20.28 24.40
C PRO A 90 -13.35 18.87 24.54
N GLU A 91 -13.66 18.47 25.77
CA GLU A 91 -14.14 17.10 26.09
C GLU A 91 -15.32 16.63 25.22
N LYS A 92 -16.25 17.53 24.89
CA LYS A 92 -17.42 17.21 24.05
C LYS A 92 -17.02 16.81 22.64
N LEU A 93 -16.05 17.53 22.06
CA LEU A 93 -15.56 17.28 20.71
C LEU A 93 -14.63 16.05 20.69
N HIS A 94 -13.81 15.87 21.73
CA HIS A 94 -12.96 14.70 21.90
C HIS A 94 -13.77 13.41 21.91
N LYS A 95 -14.84 13.34 22.72
CA LYS A 95 -15.73 12.17 22.78
C LYS A 95 -16.43 11.85 21.46
N ALA A 96 -16.62 12.84 20.59
CA ALA A 96 -17.22 12.63 19.26
C ALA A 96 -16.19 12.24 18.21
N LEU A 97 -14.98 12.82 18.25
CA LEU A 97 -13.93 12.58 17.23
C LEU A 97 -13.15 11.29 17.47
N GLU A 98 -12.94 10.92 18.75
CA GLU A 98 -12.18 9.70 19.09
C GLU A 98 -12.75 8.43 18.44
N PRO A 99 -14.08 8.13 18.52
CA PRO A 99 -14.64 6.97 17.85
C PRO A 99 -14.52 7.05 16.33
N LEU A 100 -14.60 8.25 15.73
CA LEU A 100 -14.44 8.42 14.28
C LEU A 100 -13.02 8.07 13.82
N VAL A 101 -12.01 8.54 14.56
CA VAL A 101 -10.60 8.21 14.27
C VAL A 101 -10.36 6.70 14.44
N GLN A 102 -10.92 6.09 15.50
CA GLN A 102 -10.80 4.65 15.71
C GLN A 102 -11.49 3.85 14.61
N LEU A 103 -12.65 4.27 14.12
CA LEU A 103 -13.33 3.65 12.98
C LEU A 103 -12.48 3.76 11.70
N MET A 104 -11.90 4.92 11.44
CA MET A 104 -11.00 5.10 10.28
C MET A 104 -9.77 4.18 10.38
N ALA A 105 -9.17 4.07 11.56
CA ALA A 105 -8.04 3.16 11.78
C ALA A 105 -8.42 1.68 11.66
N GLY A 106 -9.68 1.33 11.90
CA GLY A 106 -10.20 -0.03 11.76
C GLY A 106 -10.52 -0.46 10.33
N ILE A 107 -10.56 0.47 9.37
CA ILE A 107 -10.84 0.14 7.97
C ILE A 107 -9.60 -0.50 7.33
N PRO A 108 -9.70 -1.72 6.75
CA PRO A 108 -8.59 -2.34 6.05
C PRO A 108 -8.06 -1.45 4.91
N SER A 109 -6.73 -1.33 4.79
CA SER A 109 -6.07 -0.49 3.77
C SER A 109 -6.49 -0.79 2.33
N ILE A 110 -6.90 -2.04 2.06
CA ILE A 110 -7.40 -2.45 0.74
C ILE A 110 -8.66 -1.68 0.32
N ILE A 111 -9.51 -1.30 1.29
CA ILE A 111 -10.73 -0.52 1.02
C ILE A 111 -10.35 0.90 0.58
N TYR A 112 -9.37 1.53 1.23
CA TYR A 112 -8.84 2.82 0.81
C TYR A 112 -8.25 2.76 -0.59
N GLY A 113 -7.46 1.71 -0.89
CA GLY A 113 -6.91 1.49 -2.23
C GLY A 113 -7.98 1.32 -3.31
N PHE A 114 -9.03 0.55 -3.01
CA PHE A 114 -10.16 0.38 -3.92
C PHE A 114 -10.95 1.68 -4.13
N PHE A 115 -11.22 2.42 -3.05
CA PHE A 115 -11.87 3.73 -3.13
C PHE A 115 -11.03 4.70 -3.98
N GLY A 116 -9.72 4.70 -3.82
CA GLY A 116 -8.81 5.48 -4.64
C GLY A 116 -8.93 5.17 -6.12
N LEU A 117 -8.97 3.89 -6.47
CA LEU A 117 -9.13 3.47 -7.86
C LEU A 117 -10.47 3.89 -8.46
N VAL A 118 -11.55 3.74 -7.72
CA VAL A 118 -12.92 3.96 -8.24
C VAL A 118 -13.31 5.45 -8.24
N VAL A 119 -12.87 6.22 -7.26
CA VAL A 119 -13.29 7.62 -7.06
C VAL A 119 -12.17 8.60 -7.40
N MET A 120 -10.98 8.42 -6.81
CA MET A 120 -9.90 9.41 -6.94
C MET A 120 -9.27 9.42 -8.33
N VAL A 121 -9.11 8.25 -8.95
CA VAL A 121 -8.53 8.17 -10.31
C VAL A 121 -9.40 8.86 -11.35
N PRO A 122 -10.73 8.63 -11.45
CA PRO A 122 -11.60 9.39 -12.38
C PRO A 122 -11.61 10.88 -12.07
N LEU A 123 -11.62 11.25 -10.79
CA LEU A 123 -11.62 12.65 -10.37
C LEU A 123 -10.33 13.37 -10.82
N ALA A 124 -9.18 12.74 -10.59
CA ALA A 124 -7.88 13.27 -11.03
C ALA A 124 -7.76 13.35 -12.55
N ARG A 125 -8.34 12.39 -13.27
CA ARG A 125 -8.41 12.41 -14.74
C ARG A 125 -9.20 13.61 -15.27
N ASN A 126 -10.32 13.92 -14.65
CA ASN A 126 -11.18 15.04 -15.06
C ASN A 126 -10.56 16.42 -14.73
N LEU A 127 -9.76 16.51 -13.66
CA LEU A 127 -9.15 17.77 -13.22
C LEU A 127 -7.89 18.16 -13.99
N HIS A 128 -7.06 17.19 -14.39
CA HIS A 128 -5.73 17.46 -14.94
C HIS A 128 -5.48 16.90 -16.35
N GLY A 129 -6.46 16.25 -16.98
CA GLY A 129 -6.27 15.63 -18.30
C GLY A 129 -5.21 14.52 -18.35
N CYS A 130 -4.69 14.11 -17.20
CA CYS A 130 -3.70 13.04 -17.06
C CYS A 130 -4.37 11.67 -16.99
N THR A 131 -3.58 10.60 -17.07
CA THR A 131 -4.06 9.21 -16.97
C THR A 131 -4.76 8.87 -15.65
N GLY A 132 -4.78 9.79 -14.67
CA GLY A 132 -5.45 9.66 -13.36
C GLY A 132 -4.70 8.75 -12.39
N VAL A 133 -3.98 7.77 -12.88
CA VAL A 133 -3.11 6.89 -12.08
C VAL A 133 -1.75 7.57 -11.96
N SER A 134 -1.60 8.46 -11.01
CA SER A 134 -0.36 9.19 -10.79
C SER A 134 0.21 8.95 -9.40
N MET A 135 1.51 9.18 -9.24
CA MET A 135 2.18 9.09 -7.94
C MET A 135 1.55 10.06 -6.92
N LEU A 136 1.07 11.22 -7.37
CA LEU A 136 0.38 12.19 -6.52
C LEU A 136 -0.94 11.63 -5.98
N THR A 137 -1.74 11.00 -6.84
CA THR A 137 -3.01 10.37 -6.43
C THR A 137 -2.76 9.28 -5.38
N ALA A 138 -1.73 8.47 -5.58
CA ALA A 138 -1.35 7.43 -4.65
C ALA A 138 -0.83 7.99 -3.31
N ALA A 139 0.00 9.05 -3.35
CA ALA A 139 0.55 9.69 -2.15
C ALA A 139 -0.51 10.40 -1.30
N VAL A 140 -1.54 10.97 -1.92
CA VAL A 140 -2.65 11.62 -1.19
C VAL A 140 -3.59 10.59 -0.57
N LEU A 141 -3.66 9.40 -1.15
CA LEU A 141 -4.53 8.33 -0.69
C LEU A 141 -3.95 7.54 0.50
N LEU A 142 -2.63 7.44 0.57
CA LEU A 142 -1.89 6.82 1.66
C LEU A 142 -1.83 7.72 2.89
#